data_d9176cad2a50e6d31675d188363b4212
#
_entry.id   d9176cad2a50e6d31675d188363b4212
#
_cell.length_a   1.000
_cell.length_b   1.000
_cell.length_c   1.000
_cell.angle_alpha   90.00
_cell.angle_beta   90.00
_cell.angle_gamma   90.00
#
_symmetry.space_group_name_H-M   'P 1'
#
loop_
_entity.id
_entity.type
_entity.pdbx_description
1 polymer ?
#
loop_
_entity_poly.entity_id
_entity_poly.type
_entity_poly.pdbx_seq_one_letter_code
_entity_poly.pdbx_strand_id
1 'polypeptide(L)'
;MDDATLTISSKNYSSWALRGWLMTKFSGLPFSEKVISPDDPAMRAELLLLSSSFLVPCLSHNGLKVWDTLAIGEYLNEIRPAALLLPEDRAKRTRCRSISGEMHSGFAPMRSALPMNLKGDFPNFKVWARAQADIDRITGIWRDCLDLTAGHFCWATARWPTQCMLPW
;
A
#
# COMPACT_ATOMS: atom_id res chain seq x y z
N MET A 1 16.74 4.11 -20.64
CA MET A 1 15.56 3.35 -20.21
C MET A 1 15.46 3.54 -18.72
N ASP A 2 14.29 3.93 -18.22
CA ASP A 2 14.09 4.00 -16.76
C ASP A 2 14.25 2.59 -16.19
N ASP A 3 15.35 2.37 -15.45
CA ASP A 3 15.65 1.07 -14.84
C ASP A 3 15.00 1.01 -13.48
N ALA A 4 13.73 0.61 -13.46
CA ALA A 4 12.97 0.48 -12.22
C ALA A 4 12.73 -1.00 -11.88
N THR A 5 13.02 -1.38 -10.65
CA THR A 5 12.75 -2.71 -10.11
C THR A 5 12.01 -2.60 -8.79
N LEU A 6 10.83 -3.21 -8.70
CA LEU A 6 10.07 -3.31 -7.46
C LEU A 6 10.29 -4.69 -6.81
N THR A 7 10.94 -4.69 -5.66
CA THR A 7 11.14 -5.88 -4.85
C THR A 7 9.97 -6.04 -3.88
N ILE A 8 9.30 -7.19 -3.94
CA ILE A 8 8.12 -7.52 -3.11
C ILE A 8 8.21 -8.94 -2.57
N SER A 9 7.45 -9.27 -1.54
CA SER A 9 7.29 -10.65 -1.08
C SER A 9 6.13 -11.34 -1.80
N SER A 10 4.91 -11.12 -1.37
CA SER A 10 3.72 -11.76 -1.93
C SER A 10 2.59 -10.76 -2.15
N LYS A 11 1.98 -10.81 -3.33
CA LYS A 11 0.75 -10.02 -3.61
C LYS A 11 -0.51 -10.64 -2.99
N ASN A 12 -0.44 -11.91 -2.55
CA ASN A 12 -1.55 -12.60 -1.92
C ASN A 12 -1.59 -12.47 -0.40
N TYR A 13 -0.42 -12.51 0.24
CA TYR A 13 -0.30 -12.54 1.72
C TYR A 13 0.29 -11.27 2.33
N SER A 14 0.86 -10.37 1.53
CA SER A 14 1.44 -9.13 2.01
C SER A 14 0.69 -7.91 1.47
N SER A 15 -0.10 -7.31 2.33
CA SER A 15 -0.84 -6.09 1.99
C SER A 15 0.11 -4.92 1.65
N TRP A 16 1.29 -4.88 2.28
CA TRP A 16 2.32 -3.89 1.98
C TRP A 16 2.91 -4.08 0.58
N ALA A 17 3.28 -5.32 0.23
CA ALA A 17 3.78 -5.65 -1.11
C ALA A 17 2.74 -5.31 -2.20
N LEU A 18 1.48 -5.67 -1.98
CA LEU A 18 0.39 -5.37 -2.91
C LEU A 18 0.18 -3.87 -3.08
N ARG A 19 0.22 -3.07 -1.99
CA ARG A 19 0.10 -1.61 -2.06
C ARG A 19 1.23 -0.98 -2.88
N GLY A 20 2.49 -1.32 -2.59
CA GLY A 20 3.63 -0.82 -3.36
C GLY A 20 3.51 -1.18 -4.84
N TRP A 21 3.08 -2.40 -5.14
CA TRP A 21 2.86 -2.85 -6.50
C TRP A 21 1.76 -2.06 -7.21
N LEU A 22 0.61 -1.87 -6.56
CA LEU A 22 -0.51 -1.10 -7.12
C LEU A 22 -0.11 0.36 -7.38
N MET A 23 0.55 1.02 -6.42
CA MET A 23 1.00 2.40 -6.60
C MET A 23 1.97 2.53 -7.78
N THR A 24 2.92 1.60 -7.90
CA THR A 24 3.86 1.60 -9.04
C THR A 24 3.14 1.36 -10.36
N LYS A 25 2.18 0.45 -10.42
CA LYS A 25 1.33 0.24 -11.62
C LYS A 25 0.53 1.49 -11.98
N PHE A 26 -0.13 2.11 -11.02
CA PHE A 26 -0.96 3.30 -11.27
C PHE A 26 -0.14 4.56 -11.58
N SER A 27 1.13 4.61 -11.19
CA SER A 27 2.02 5.70 -11.58
C SER A 27 2.37 5.68 -13.06
N GLY A 28 2.17 4.55 -13.74
CA GLY A 28 2.57 4.36 -15.13
C GLY A 28 4.10 4.23 -15.31
N LEU A 29 4.88 4.11 -14.22
CA LEU A 29 6.30 3.81 -14.31
C LEU A 29 6.49 2.38 -14.82
N PRO A 30 7.20 2.15 -15.95
CA PRO A 30 7.61 0.81 -16.34
C PRO A 30 8.58 0.24 -15.31
N PHE A 31 8.35 -1.00 -14.87
CA PHE A 31 9.21 -1.64 -13.87
C PHE A 31 9.24 -3.16 -14.03
N SER A 32 10.34 -3.75 -13.58
CA SER A 32 10.49 -5.19 -13.38
C SER A 32 10.08 -5.57 -11.97
N GLU A 33 9.50 -6.76 -11.81
CA GLU A 33 9.14 -7.29 -10.50
C GLU A 33 10.21 -8.29 -10.03
N LYS A 34 10.69 -8.11 -8.80
CA LYS A 34 11.51 -9.09 -8.09
C LYS A 34 10.73 -9.62 -6.90
N VAL A 35 10.29 -10.87 -6.97
CA VAL A 35 9.59 -11.53 -5.86
C VAL A 35 10.59 -12.29 -5.01
N ILE A 36 10.59 -12.03 -3.71
CA ILE A 36 11.47 -12.70 -2.74
C ILE A 36 10.65 -13.49 -1.73
N SER A 37 11.16 -14.63 -1.29
CA SER A 37 10.59 -15.35 -0.17
C SER A 37 11.20 -14.84 1.14
N PRO A 38 10.38 -14.38 2.11
CA PRO A 38 10.89 -13.96 3.42
C PRO A 38 11.59 -15.08 4.19
N ASP A 39 11.27 -16.33 3.86
CA ASP A 39 11.78 -17.54 4.53
C ASP A 39 13.09 -18.05 3.91
N ASP A 40 13.54 -17.47 2.79
CA ASP A 40 14.79 -17.83 2.13
C ASP A 40 15.96 -17.02 2.72
N PRO A 41 16.91 -17.65 3.44
CA PRO A 41 18.06 -16.96 4.04
C PRO A 41 18.97 -16.28 3.02
N ALA A 42 19.13 -16.86 1.83
CA ALA A 42 19.96 -16.29 0.76
C ALA A 42 19.32 -15.02 0.21
N MET A 43 18.00 -15.02 0.02
CA MET A 43 17.24 -13.83 -0.41
C MET A 43 17.24 -12.74 0.65
N ARG A 44 17.21 -13.09 1.95
CA ARG A 44 17.35 -12.12 3.04
C ARG A 44 18.75 -11.49 3.05
N ALA A 45 19.79 -12.30 2.87
CA ALA A 45 21.16 -11.80 2.77
C ALA A 45 21.36 -10.89 1.54
N GLU A 46 20.78 -11.24 0.40
CA GLU A 46 20.78 -10.40 -0.79
C GLU A 46 20.06 -9.06 -0.57
N LEU A 47 18.91 -9.06 0.12
CA LEU A 47 18.21 -7.84 0.49
C LEU A 47 19.09 -6.91 1.33
N LEU A 48 19.83 -7.45 2.29
CA LEU A 48 20.78 -6.68 3.11
C LEU A 48 21.90 -6.05 2.29
N LEU A 49 22.40 -6.76 1.31
CA LEU A 49 23.44 -6.24 0.41
C LEU A 49 22.90 -5.18 -0.54
N LEU A 50 21.64 -5.32 -0.94
CA LEU A 50 21.00 -4.44 -1.92
C LEU A 50 20.25 -3.25 -1.30
N SER A 51 19.92 -3.29 -0.02
CA SER A 51 19.10 -2.27 0.65
C SER A 51 19.57 -2.08 2.10
N SER A 52 19.51 -0.85 2.58
CA SER A 52 19.70 -0.54 4.01
C SER A 52 18.53 -1.01 4.88
N SER A 53 17.53 -1.66 4.33
CA SER A 53 16.34 -2.13 5.02
C SER A 53 15.91 -3.52 4.51
N PHE A 54 15.47 -4.39 5.44
CA PHE A 54 14.81 -5.66 5.11
C PHE A 54 13.36 -5.48 4.66
N LEU A 55 12.87 -4.24 4.62
CA LEU A 55 11.48 -3.98 4.41
C LEU A 55 11.12 -4.06 2.91
N VAL A 56 10.10 -4.80 2.62
CA VAL A 56 9.45 -4.84 1.32
C VAL A 56 8.03 -4.30 1.46
N PRO A 57 7.52 -3.54 0.46
CA PRO A 57 8.11 -3.29 -0.87
C PRO A 57 9.30 -2.33 -0.85
N CYS A 58 10.24 -2.53 -1.80
CA CYS A 58 11.35 -1.63 -2.07
C CYS A 58 11.42 -1.35 -3.58
N LEU A 59 11.35 -0.08 -3.96
CA LEU A 59 11.51 0.38 -5.34
C LEU A 59 12.95 0.84 -5.56
N SER A 60 13.66 0.19 -6.47
CA SER A 60 14.94 0.66 -6.98
C SER A 60 14.70 1.39 -8.30
N HIS A 61 15.13 2.63 -8.43
CA HIS A 61 14.95 3.44 -9.63
C HIS A 61 16.08 4.46 -9.79
N ASN A 62 16.77 4.45 -10.92
CA ASN A 62 17.86 5.38 -11.21
C ASN A 62 18.91 5.49 -10.10
N GLY A 63 19.33 4.36 -9.54
CA GLY A 63 20.32 4.30 -8.45
C GLY A 63 19.76 4.62 -7.05
N LEU A 64 18.54 5.11 -6.95
CA LEU A 64 17.86 5.33 -5.66
C LEU A 64 17.16 4.06 -5.19
N LYS A 65 17.08 3.89 -3.88
CA LYS A 65 16.30 2.85 -3.23
C LYS A 65 15.28 3.49 -2.32
N VAL A 66 14.01 3.24 -2.60
CA VAL A 66 12.87 3.80 -1.86
C VAL A 66 12.11 2.64 -1.24
N TRP A 67 12.06 2.58 0.06
CA TRP A 67 11.30 1.59 0.83
C TRP A 67 10.27 2.29 1.69
N ASP A 68 9.30 1.53 2.22
CA ASP A 68 8.06 1.99 2.81
C ASP A 68 7.04 2.47 1.77
N THR A 69 5.79 2.08 1.97
CA THR A 69 4.73 2.35 0.98
C THR A 69 4.37 3.82 0.86
N LEU A 70 4.45 4.60 1.97
CA LEU A 70 4.18 6.04 1.90
C LEU A 70 5.30 6.75 1.15
N ALA A 71 6.56 6.39 1.43
CA ALA A 71 7.71 6.96 0.75
C ALA A 71 7.70 6.62 -0.75
N ILE A 72 7.40 5.38 -1.11
CA ILE A 72 7.25 4.96 -2.52
C ILE A 72 6.16 5.77 -3.19
N GLY A 73 5.02 5.96 -2.53
CA GLY A 73 3.91 6.74 -3.08
C GLY A 73 4.26 8.22 -3.31
N GLU A 74 4.91 8.89 -2.34
CA GLU A 74 5.36 10.28 -2.50
C GLU A 74 6.39 10.39 -3.63
N TYR A 75 7.38 9.51 -3.66
CA TYR A 75 8.38 9.46 -4.71
C TYR A 75 7.75 9.30 -6.11
N LEU A 76 6.84 8.35 -6.27
CA LEU A 76 6.12 8.12 -7.52
C LEU A 76 5.27 9.33 -7.93
N ASN A 77 4.65 10.03 -6.98
CA ASN A 77 3.89 11.24 -7.24
C ASN A 77 4.78 12.39 -7.72
N GLU A 78 6.00 12.49 -7.20
CA GLU A 78 6.98 13.49 -7.64
C GLU A 78 7.48 13.23 -9.07
N ILE A 79 7.89 11.99 -9.37
CA ILE A 79 8.48 11.66 -10.68
C ILE A 79 7.44 11.42 -11.78
N ARG A 80 6.19 11.19 -11.42
CA ARG A 80 5.05 10.94 -12.33
C ARG A 80 3.85 11.83 -11.99
N PRO A 81 3.98 13.17 -11.99
CA PRO A 81 2.90 14.06 -11.58
C PRO A 81 1.62 13.90 -12.42
N ALA A 82 1.74 13.56 -13.70
CA ALA A 82 0.60 13.30 -14.59
C ALA A 82 -0.23 12.07 -14.16
N ALA A 83 0.33 11.17 -13.35
CA ALA A 83 -0.43 10.04 -12.82
C ALA A 83 -1.45 10.48 -11.76
N LEU A 84 -1.30 11.67 -11.18
CA LEU A 84 -2.21 12.23 -10.17
C LEU A 84 -2.47 11.23 -9.03
N LEU A 85 -1.42 10.59 -8.51
CA LEU A 85 -1.54 9.64 -7.39
C LEU A 85 -2.13 10.32 -6.16
N LEU A 86 -1.79 11.57 -5.91
CA LEU A 86 -2.40 12.42 -4.90
C LEU A 86 -3.38 13.42 -5.52
N PRO A 87 -4.45 13.82 -4.82
CA PRO A 87 -5.36 14.86 -5.27
C PRO A 87 -4.66 16.20 -5.48
N GLU A 88 -5.04 16.93 -6.54
CA GLU A 88 -4.54 18.30 -6.80
C GLU A 88 -5.08 19.31 -5.78
N ASP A 89 -6.32 19.14 -5.35
CA ASP A 89 -6.91 20.00 -4.31
C ASP A 89 -6.17 19.82 -2.98
N ARG A 90 -5.79 20.93 -2.36
CA ARG A 90 -5.00 20.94 -1.13
C ARG A 90 -5.74 20.25 0.04
N ALA A 91 -7.02 20.52 0.22
CA ALA A 91 -7.79 19.99 1.34
C ALA A 91 -7.96 18.47 1.19
N LYS A 92 -8.30 18.02 -0.03
CA LYS A 92 -8.40 16.59 -0.37
C LYS A 92 -7.05 15.89 -0.21
N ARG A 93 -5.97 16.49 -0.67
CA ARG A 93 -4.61 15.94 -0.54
C ARG A 93 -4.17 15.81 0.92
N THR A 94 -4.47 16.81 1.74
CA THR A 94 -4.17 16.78 3.19
C THR A 94 -4.93 15.65 3.86
N ARG A 95 -6.24 15.51 3.60
CA ARG A 95 -7.05 14.41 4.14
C ARG A 95 -6.55 13.05 3.65
N CYS A 96 -6.19 12.94 2.37
CA CYS A 96 -5.60 11.74 1.79
C CYS A 96 -4.36 11.28 2.58
N ARG A 97 -3.42 12.18 2.84
CA ARG A 97 -2.22 11.89 3.63
C ARG A 97 -2.54 11.49 5.07
N SER A 98 -3.50 12.16 5.71
CA SER A 98 -3.92 11.82 7.08
C SER A 98 -4.48 10.41 7.17
N ILE A 99 -5.38 10.03 6.26
CA ILE A 99 -5.97 8.69 6.20
C ILE A 99 -4.89 7.64 5.88
N SER A 100 -3.99 7.95 4.95
CA SER A 100 -2.88 7.04 4.62
C SER A 100 -1.95 6.82 5.81
N GLY A 101 -1.64 7.87 6.57
CA GLY A 101 -0.85 7.78 7.80
C GLY A 101 -1.54 6.96 8.89
N GLU A 102 -2.84 7.18 9.12
CA GLU A 102 -3.64 6.40 10.07
C GLU A 102 -3.67 4.92 9.67
N MET A 103 -3.87 4.61 8.38
CA MET A 103 -3.83 3.25 7.88
C MET A 103 -2.42 2.64 7.99
N HIS A 104 -1.37 3.42 7.82
CA HIS A 104 0.01 2.95 7.88
C HIS A 104 0.42 2.56 9.30
N SER A 105 0.10 3.38 10.30
CA SER A 105 0.53 3.21 11.69
C SER A 105 -0.46 2.46 12.57
N GLY A 106 -1.73 2.39 12.17
CA GLY A 106 -2.83 1.88 12.97
C GLY A 106 -3.26 0.45 12.67
N PHE A 107 -4.37 0.07 13.32
CA PHE A 107 -5.13 -1.16 13.06
C PHE A 107 -4.37 -2.46 13.35
N ALA A 108 -3.47 -2.46 14.33
CA ALA A 108 -2.70 -3.64 14.72
C ALA A 108 -3.58 -4.83 15.18
N PRO A 109 -4.65 -4.64 15.97
CA PRO A 109 -5.57 -5.73 16.33
C PRO A 109 -6.20 -6.41 15.12
N MET A 110 -6.68 -5.62 14.15
CA MET A 110 -7.27 -6.16 12.93
C MET A 110 -6.22 -6.87 12.07
N ARG A 111 -5.02 -6.29 11.90
CA ARG A 111 -3.93 -6.90 11.14
C ARG A 111 -3.51 -8.25 11.67
N SER A 112 -3.53 -8.41 13.00
CA SER A 112 -3.19 -9.67 13.65
C SER A 112 -4.31 -10.70 13.57
N ALA A 113 -5.57 -10.26 13.66
CA ALA A 113 -6.73 -11.15 13.66
C ALA A 113 -7.14 -11.59 12.24
N LEU A 114 -6.96 -10.72 11.25
CA LEU A 114 -7.40 -10.90 9.88
C LEU A 114 -6.22 -10.67 8.91
N PRO A 115 -5.22 -11.55 8.87
CA PRO A 115 -4.12 -11.44 7.91
C PRO A 115 -4.65 -11.60 6.49
N MET A 116 -4.13 -10.77 5.58
CA MET A 116 -4.56 -10.79 4.18
C MET A 116 -4.32 -12.15 3.53
N ASN A 117 -5.36 -12.71 2.94
CA ASN A 117 -5.30 -13.87 2.08
C ASN A 117 -6.35 -13.75 0.98
N LEU A 118 -5.96 -13.25 -0.20
CA LEU A 118 -6.88 -12.99 -1.31
C LEU A 118 -7.46 -14.26 -1.95
N LYS A 119 -6.88 -15.42 -1.68
CA LYS A 119 -7.32 -16.72 -2.21
C LYS A 119 -8.07 -17.55 -1.18
N GLY A 120 -8.07 -17.11 0.08
CA GLY A 120 -8.76 -17.80 1.16
C GLY A 120 -10.26 -17.47 1.16
N ASP A 121 -11.06 -18.46 1.53
CA ASP A 121 -12.47 -18.30 1.83
C ASP A 121 -12.72 -18.84 3.25
N PHE A 122 -13.24 -18.00 4.12
CA PHE A 122 -13.41 -18.30 5.55
C PHE A 122 -14.84 -18.01 6.00
N PRO A 123 -15.83 -18.77 5.54
CA PRO A 123 -17.23 -18.52 5.88
C PRO A 123 -17.45 -18.64 7.40
N ASN A 124 -18.26 -17.74 7.93
CA ASN A 124 -18.62 -17.67 9.35
C ASN A 124 -17.44 -17.41 10.32
N PHE A 125 -16.34 -16.83 9.85
CA PHE A 125 -15.24 -16.44 10.72
C PHE A 125 -15.72 -15.40 11.74
N LYS A 126 -15.47 -15.65 13.02
CA LYS A 126 -15.86 -14.74 14.11
C LYS A 126 -14.75 -13.72 14.36
N VAL A 127 -15.05 -12.47 14.15
CA VAL A 127 -14.11 -11.36 14.39
C VAL A 127 -14.08 -11.05 15.91
N TRP A 128 -12.88 -10.87 16.44
CA TRP A 128 -12.69 -10.49 17.84
C TRP A 128 -13.04 -9.02 18.07
N ALA A 129 -13.55 -8.69 19.27
CA ALA A 129 -14.04 -7.36 19.60
C ALA A 129 -13.03 -6.22 19.33
N ARG A 130 -11.73 -6.45 19.59
CA ARG A 130 -10.69 -5.45 19.28
C ARG A 130 -10.50 -5.21 17.79
N ALA A 131 -10.55 -6.27 17.00
CA ALA A 131 -10.49 -6.15 15.54
C ALA A 131 -11.77 -5.51 14.99
N GLN A 132 -12.92 -5.73 15.61
CA GLN A 132 -14.17 -5.10 15.22
C GLN A 132 -14.10 -3.57 15.34
N ALA A 133 -13.53 -3.04 16.41
CA ALA A 133 -13.36 -1.60 16.55
C ALA A 133 -12.51 -0.98 15.42
N ASP A 134 -11.45 -1.66 14.99
CA ASP A 134 -10.64 -1.24 13.86
C ASP A 134 -11.45 -1.28 12.55
N ILE A 135 -12.25 -2.32 12.34
CA ILE A 135 -13.14 -2.44 11.17
C ILE A 135 -14.16 -1.31 11.15
N ASP A 136 -14.78 -1.00 12.28
CA ASP A 136 -15.76 0.07 12.40
C ASP A 136 -15.13 1.43 12.08
N ARG A 137 -13.90 1.66 12.54
CA ARG A 137 -13.14 2.88 12.21
C ARG A 137 -12.84 2.97 10.72
N ILE A 138 -12.36 1.89 10.10
CA ILE A 138 -12.04 1.86 8.67
C ILE A 138 -13.30 2.07 7.82
N THR A 139 -14.40 1.40 8.17
CA THR A 139 -15.66 1.57 7.44
C THR A 139 -16.22 2.97 7.59
N GLY A 140 -16.03 3.61 8.75
CA GLY A 140 -16.34 5.02 8.97
C GLY A 140 -15.53 5.93 8.03
N ILE A 141 -14.21 5.73 7.97
CA ILE A 141 -13.34 6.48 7.04
C ILE A 141 -13.82 6.31 5.59
N TRP A 142 -14.16 5.09 5.18
CA TRP A 142 -14.63 4.83 3.82
C TRP A 142 -15.95 5.54 3.51
N ARG A 143 -16.93 5.50 4.43
CA ARG A 143 -18.22 6.22 4.28
C ARG A 143 -17.96 7.71 4.12
N ASP A 144 -17.18 8.31 5.02
CA ASP A 144 -16.81 9.74 4.92
C ASP A 144 -16.16 10.09 3.57
N CYS A 145 -15.30 9.21 3.06
CA CYS A 145 -14.65 9.43 1.77
C CYS A 145 -15.63 9.34 0.59
N LEU A 146 -16.55 8.36 0.62
CA LEU A 146 -17.56 8.19 -0.42
C LEU A 146 -18.57 9.35 -0.42
N ASP A 147 -18.97 9.82 0.75
CA ASP A 147 -19.86 10.99 0.88
C ASP A 147 -19.25 12.25 0.26
N LEU A 148 -17.94 12.47 0.49
CA LEU A 148 -17.19 13.59 -0.08
C LEU A 148 -16.98 13.50 -1.61
N THR A 149 -17.17 12.32 -2.20
CA THR A 149 -16.94 12.06 -3.63
C THR A 149 -18.20 11.70 -4.39
N ALA A 150 -19.38 11.93 -3.81
CA ALA A 150 -20.68 11.59 -4.38
C ALA A 150 -20.79 10.10 -4.80
N GLY A 151 -20.27 9.20 -3.98
CA GLY A 151 -20.38 7.76 -4.17
C GLY A 151 -19.36 7.15 -5.15
N HIS A 152 -18.46 7.96 -5.70
CA HIS A 152 -17.34 7.45 -6.48
C HIS A 152 -16.21 6.97 -5.54
N PHE A 153 -15.18 6.31 -6.10
CA PHE A 153 -13.98 5.92 -5.32
C PHE A 153 -13.46 7.09 -4.50
N CYS A 154 -12.88 6.82 -3.33
CA CYS A 154 -12.22 7.86 -2.54
C CYS A 154 -11.34 8.69 -3.48
N TRP A 155 -11.74 9.97 -3.70
CA TRP A 155 -11.09 10.95 -4.59
C TRP A 155 -11.29 10.76 -6.10
N ALA A 156 -12.43 10.17 -6.53
CA ALA A 156 -12.86 10.03 -7.93
C ALA A 156 -11.95 9.19 -8.87
N THR A 157 -10.87 8.66 -8.35
CA THR A 157 -9.97 7.74 -9.09
C THR A 157 -9.49 6.65 -8.14
N ALA A 158 -9.27 5.44 -8.63
CA ALA A 158 -8.70 4.32 -7.88
C ALA A 158 -7.21 4.57 -7.57
N ARG A 159 -6.92 5.71 -6.91
CA ARG A 159 -5.55 6.17 -6.65
C ARG A 159 -5.25 6.13 -5.16
N TRP A 160 -4.17 6.69 -4.70
CA TRP A 160 -3.50 6.51 -3.43
C TRP A 160 -4.37 6.14 -2.19
N PRO A 161 -5.42 6.87 -1.76
CA PRO A 161 -6.13 6.48 -0.54
C PRO A 161 -6.82 5.14 -0.64
N THR A 162 -7.40 4.84 -1.82
CA THR A 162 -8.00 3.53 -2.08
C THR A 162 -6.96 2.43 -2.00
N GLN A 163 -5.75 2.67 -2.49
CA GLN A 163 -4.65 1.72 -2.46
C GLN A 163 -4.06 1.54 -1.05
N CYS A 164 -3.94 2.62 -0.28
CA CYS A 164 -3.52 2.52 1.12
C CYS A 164 -4.55 1.80 2.00
N MET A 165 -5.81 1.80 1.59
CA MET A 165 -6.92 1.15 2.29
C MET A 165 -7.29 -0.23 1.75
N LEU A 166 -6.74 -0.64 0.59
CA LEU A 166 -6.85 -1.99 0.07
C LEU A 166 -5.71 -2.86 0.63
N PRO A 167 -5.90 -4.14 0.71
CA PRO A 167 -7.05 -4.94 1.05
C PRO A 167 -6.96 -5.46 2.48
N TRP A 168 -8.09 -5.59 3.09
CA TRP A 168 -8.25 -6.35 4.33
C TRP A 168 -9.35 -7.37 4.12
#